data_b7fb2573f65bfc9f04d30cbcbdd7cea4
#
_entry.id   b7fb2573f65bfc9f04d30cbcbdd7cea4
#
_cell.length_a   1.000
_cell.length_b   1.000
_cell.length_c   1.000
_cell.angle_alpha   90.00
_cell.angle_beta   90.00
_cell.angle_gamma   90.00
#
_symmetry.space_group_name_H-M   'P 1'
#
loop_
_entity.id
_entity.type
_entity.pdbx_description
1 polymer ?
#
loop_
_entity_poly.entity_id
_entity_poly.type
_entity_poly.pdbx_seq_one_letter_code
_entity_poly.pdbx_strand_id
1 'polypeptide(L)'
;MKAVTLMTLSVLCCAPASAQWFVAPFGGYSFGASDFDLTNTEEEQDSGNLSIEESSHFGFMTGTMVDDTGSVYLYYSHQDTDLRSGGAFTPQLRETLSVDYLHLGGTRYYPQAQFNPYISASIGLTQLRPGGDLSNETKFSMGLGTGLEYQISSRLSFFAEIRGFATFTDSEGGILCDGERCVWKIKSDMFWQGQTNLGLRLKF
;
A
#
# COMPACT_ATOMS: atom_id res chain seq x y z
N MET A 1 29.00 23.45 -30.49
CA MET A 1 28.84 23.77 -29.06
C MET A 1 27.38 24.10 -28.82
N LYS A 2 26.59 23.18 -28.23
CA LYS A 2 25.16 23.40 -27.91
C LYS A 2 25.08 23.60 -26.40
N ALA A 3 24.67 24.79 -25.98
CA ALA A 3 24.44 25.12 -24.57
C ALA A 3 23.16 24.44 -24.10
N VAL A 4 23.28 23.53 -23.13
CA VAL A 4 22.14 22.93 -22.41
C VAL A 4 21.81 23.89 -21.28
N THR A 5 20.68 24.59 -21.43
CA THR A 5 20.12 25.46 -20.39
C THR A 5 19.48 24.58 -19.34
N LEU A 6 20.11 24.48 -18.19
CA LEU A 6 19.59 23.78 -17.00
C LEU A 6 18.46 24.65 -16.38
N MET A 7 17.22 24.29 -16.62
CA MET A 7 16.05 24.95 -16.04
C MET A 7 15.88 24.41 -14.61
N THR A 8 16.42 25.15 -13.64
CA THR A 8 16.21 24.88 -12.22
C THR A 8 14.76 25.19 -11.86
N LEU A 9 13.96 24.13 -11.67
CA LEU A 9 12.60 24.21 -11.16
C LEU A 9 12.66 24.55 -9.66
N SER A 10 12.64 25.83 -9.35
CA SER A 10 12.51 26.33 -7.96
C SER A 10 11.07 26.10 -7.51
N VAL A 11 10.81 24.96 -6.87
CA VAL A 11 9.58 24.75 -6.10
C VAL A 11 9.66 25.66 -4.88
N LEU A 12 9.01 26.82 -4.97
CA LEU A 12 8.79 27.71 -3.85
C LEU A 12 7.86 26.98 -2.89
N CYS A 13 8.41 26.38 -1.85
CA CYS A 13 7.67 25.93 -0.68
C CYS A 13 7.12 27.17 0.06
N CYS A 14 5.98 27.69 -0.35
CA CYS A 14 5.14 28.52 0.51
C CYS A 14 4.50 27.60 1.55
N ALA A 15 5.26 27.21 2.59
CA ALA A 15 4.68 26.61 3.77
C ALA A 15 3.88 27.71 4.48
N PRO A 16 2.56 27.54 4.73
CA PRO A 16 1.82 28.44 5.58
C PRO A 16 2.49 28.42 6.97
N ALA A 17 2.61 29.59 7.59
CA ALA A 17 3.36 29.83 8.84
C ALA A 17 2.83 29.09 10.08
N SER A 18 1.92 28.14 9.92
CA SER A 18 1.30 27.28 10.95
C SER A 18 1.04 25.84 10.49
N ALA A 19 1.82 25.34 9.54
CA ALA A 19 1.70 23.94 9.12
C ALA A 19 2.12 23.01 10.27
N GLN A 20 1.15 22.42 10.95
CA GLN A 20 1.39 21.46 12.01
C GLN A 20 1.78 20.11 11.40
N TRP A 21 3.05 19.73 11.57
CA TRP A 21 3.57 18.45 11.09
C TRP A 21 3.19 17.32 12.06
N PHE A 22 3.07 16.11 11.50
CA PHE A 22 2.86 14.93 12.30
C PHE A 22 3.67 13.74 11.77
N VAL A 23 3.95 12.82 12.68
CA VAL A 23 4.45 11.46 12.39
C VAL A 23 3.54 10.48 13.11
N ALA A 24 3.18 9.40 12.44
CA ALA A 24 2.24 8.42 12.96
C ALA A 24 2.72 6.99 12.63
N PRO A 25 3.55 6.38 13.49
CA PRO A 25 3.85 4.97 13.39
C PRO A 25 2.60 4.12 13.69
N PHE A 26 2.49 2.99 12.99
CA PHE A 26 1.39 2.04 13.18
C PHE A 26 1.84 0.61 12.93
N GLY A 27 1.05 -0.33 13.45
CA GLY A 27 1.09 -1.73 13.11
C GLY A 27 -0.32 -2.24 12.89
N GLY A 28 -0.43 -3.37 12.23
CA GLY A 28 -1.74 -3.89 11.90
C GLY A 28 -1.71 -5.29 11.29
N TYR A 29 -2.83 -5.63 10.69
CA TYR A 29 -3.04 -6.92 10.05
C TYR A 29 -3.65 -6.72 8.66
N SER A 30 -3.06 -7.38 7.66
CA SER A 30 -3.51 -7.37 6.26
C SER A 30 -4.32 -8.61 5.97
N PHE A 31 -5.43 -8.45 5.24
CA PHE A 31 -6.39 -9.51 4.93
C PHE A 31 -7.03 -9.30 3.56
N GLY A 32 -7.69 -10.35 3.06
CA GLY A 32 -8.57 -10.27 1.90
C GLY A 32 -7.85 -9.87 0.61
N ALA A 33 -6.70 -10.50 0.34
CA ALA A 33 -6.16 -10.45 -1.02
C ALA A 33 -7.08 -11.22 -1.95
N SER A 34 -7.35 -10.66 -3.13
CA SER A 34 -8.11 -11.37 -4.17
C SER A 34 -7.42 -12.68 -4.53
N ASP A 35 -8.18 -13.73 -4.71
CA ASP A 35 -7.67 -14.94 -5.35
C ASP A 35 -7.26 -14.61 -6.78
N PHE A 36 -6.02 -14.92 -7.14
CA PHE A 36 -5.55 -14.78 -8.51
C PHE A 36 -5.85 -16.06 -9.27
N ASP A 37 -6.64 -15.97 -10.34
CA ASP A 37 -6.79 -17.05 -11.30
C ASP A 37 -5.49 -17.16 -12.12
N LEU A 38 -4.74 -18.23 -11.89
CA LEU A 38 -3.52 -18.53 -12.64
C LEU A 38 -3.83 -19.50 -13.76
N THR A 39 -3.35 -19.20 -14.96
CA THR A 39 -3.35 -20.14 -16.08
C THR A 39 -1.92 -20.53 -16.38
N ASN A 40 -1.62 -21.84 -16.36
CA ASN A 40 -0.31 -22.34 -16.76
C ASN A 40 -0.10 -22.14 -18.27
N THR A 41 1.06 -21.59 -18.64
CA THR A 41 1.38 -21.25 -20.04
C THR A 41 1.68 -22.50 -20.88
N GLU A 42 1.99 -23.64 -20.24
CA GLU A 42 2.35 -24.90 -20.95
C GLU A 42 1.19 -25.91 -21.06
N GLU A 43 0.16 -25.82 -20.17
CA GLU A 43 -1.02 -26.69 -20.24
C GLU A 43 -2.28 -25.84 -19.96
N GLU A 44 -3.08 -25.56 -20.98
CA GLU A 44 -4.30 -24.74 -20.92
C GLU A 44 -5.40 -25.26 -19.98
N GLN A 45 -5.17 -26.34 -19.25
CA GLN A 45 -6.19 -27.07 -18.49
C GLN A 45 -5.99 -27.06 -16.97
N ASP A 46 -4.88 -26.54 -16.44
CA ASP A 46 -4.65 -26.45 -15.00
C ASP A 46 -4.81 -24.98 -14.53
N SER A 47 -6.00 -24.65 -14.06
CA SER A 47 -6.28 -23.38 -13.36
C SER A 47 -6.06 -23.60 -11.86
N GLY A 48 -5.13 -22.86 -11.28
CA GLY A 48 -4.88 -22.81 -9.84
C GLY A 48 -5.22 -21.43 -9.28
N ASN A 49 -5.61 -21.37 -8.02
CA ASN A 49 -5.81 -20.11 -7.31
C ASN A 49 -4.56 -19.82 -6.48
N LEU A 50 -3.99 -18.63 -6.67
CA LEU A 50 -2.94 -18.10 -5.80
C LEU A 50 -3.55 -17.09 -4.86
N SER A 51 -3.41 -17.30 -3.56
CA SER A 51 -3.83 -16.33 -2.56
C SER A 51 -2.63 -15.87 -1.72
N ILE A 52 -2.63 -14.58 -1.38
CA ILE A 52 -1.66 -14.01 -0.45
C ILE A 52 -2.14 -14.31 0.96
N GLU A 53 -1.28 -14.91 1.79
CA GLU A 53 -1.64 -15.22 3.16
C GLU A 53 -1.79 -13.95 3.99
N GLU A 54 -2.77 -13.97 4.88
CA GLU A 54 -2.98 -12.88 5.82
C GLU A 54 -1.81 -12.78 6.79
N SER A 55 -1.27 -11.58 7.00
CA SER A 55 -0.12 -11.39 7.88
C SER A 55 -0.12 -10.03 8.55
N SER A 56 0.72 -9.90 9.57
CA SER A 56 0.98 -8.62 10.22
C SER A 56 1.80 -7.70 9.32
N HIS A 57 1.56 -6.40 9.46
CA HIS A 57 2.36 -5.36 8.82
C HIS A 57 2.69 -4.25 9.80
N PHE A 58 3.66 -3.44 9.44
CA PHE A 58 4.01 -2.21 10.14
C PHE A 58 4.29 -1.08 9.15
N GLY A 59 4.18 0.14 9.63
CA GLY A 59 4.40 1.29 8.77
C GLY A 59 4.40 2.60 9.52
N PHE A 60 4.41 3.67 8.75
CA PHE A 60 4.28 5.02 9.29
C PHE A 60 3.58 5.94 8.30
N MET A 61 2.93 6.96 8.83
CA MET A 61 2.48 8.13 8.08
C MET A 61 3.24 9.36 8.56
N THR A 62 3.59 10.24 7.64
CA THR A 62 4.12 11.56 7.97
C THR A 62 3.47 12.59 7.06
N GLY A 63 3.18 13.77 7.60
CA GLY A 63 2.46 14.77 6.83
C GLY A 63 2.22 16.05 7.58
N THR A 64 1.32 16.87 7.05
CA THR A 64 0.98 18.16 7.62
C THR A 64 -0.52 18.40 7.57
N MET A 65 -1.02 19.11 8.57
CA MET A 65 -2.38 19.65 8.53
C MET A 65 -2.45 20.76 7.50
N VAL A 66 -3.46 20.73 6.64
CA VAL A 66 -3.74 21.76 5.62
C VAL A 66 -4.72 22.78 6.18
N ASP A 67 -5.68 22.29 6.97
CA ASP A 67 -6.65 23.07 7.72
C ASP A 67 -7.04 22.33 9.02
N ASP A 68 -7.98 22.85 9.79
CA ASP A 68 -8.42 22.26 11.07
C ASP A 68 -9.02 20.84 10.91
N THR A 69 -9.40 20.47 9.70
CA THR A 69 -10.13 19.23 9.40
C THR A 69 -9.52 18.43 8.26
N GLY A 70 -8.41 18.88 7.68
CA GLY A 70 -7.74 18.25 6.55
C GLY A 70 -6.25 18.06 6.76
N SER A 71 -5.70 16.96 6.30
CA SER A 71 -4.26 16.72 6.25
C SER A 71 -3.85 16.10 4.93
N VAL A 72 -2.59 16.32 4.55
CA VAL A 72 -1.90 15.57 3.49
C VAL A 72 -0.78 14.77 4.10
N TYR A 73 -0.55 13.57 3.58
CA TYR A 73 0.43 12.65 4.16
C TYR A 73 1.13 11.79 3.12
N LEU A 74 2.32 11.36 3.46
CA LEU A 74 3.00 10.22 2.90
C LEU A 74 2.74 9.01 3.79
N TYR A 75 2.33 7.90 3.20
CA TYR A 75 2.06 6.64 3.86
C TYR A 75 3.05 5.59 3.37
N TYR A 76 3.64 4.84 4.28
CA TYR A 76 4.44 3.66 3.98
C TYR A 76 3.99 2.51 4.86
N SER A 77 3.81 1.33 4.28
CA SER A 77 3.61 0.10 5.02
C SER A 77 4.39 -1.05 4.39
N HIS A 78 4.86 -1.94 5.23
CA HIS A 78 5.64 -3.12 4.88
C HIS A 78 5.00 -4.36 5.49
N GLN A 79 4.83 -5.40 4.68
CA GLN A 79 4.26 -6.68 5.04
C GLN A 79 5.14 -7.79 4.48
N ASP A 80 5.52 -8.75 5.35
CA ASP A 80 6.06 -10.03 4.93
C ASP A 80 4.95 -11.08 5.02
N THR A 81 4.76 -11.84 3.95
CA THR A 81 3.71 -12.84 3.83
C THR A 81 4.20 -14.04 3.02
N ASP A 82 3.43 -15.11 3.04
CA ASP A 82 3.68 -16.30 2.22
C ASP A 82 2.66 -16.38 1.08
N LEU A 83 3.12 -16.85 -0.08
CA LEU A 83 2.25 -17.19 -1.19
C LEU A 83 1.72 -18.61 -0.98
N ARG A 84 0.40 -18.75 -0.94
CA ARG A 84 -0.29 -20.03 -0.92
C ARG A 84 -0.84 -20.36 -2.28
N SER A 85 -0.40 -21.49 -2.85
CA SER A 85 -1.05 -22.07 -4.01
C SER A 85 -2.14 -23.04 -3.57
N GLY A 86 -3.38 -22.82 -4.02
CA GLY A 86 -4.52 -23.73 -3.85
C GLY A 86 -4.88 -24.39 -5.16
N GLY A 87 -5.50 -25.59 -5.12
CA GLY A 87 -5.92 -26.33 -6.30
C GLY A 87 -5.06 -27.56 -6.60
N ALA A 88 -4.95 -27.95 -7.88
CA ALA A 88 -4.30 -29.20 -8.33
C ALA A 88 -2.76 -29.21 -8.21
N PHE A 89 -2.16 -28.12 -7.68
CA PHE A 89 -0.70 -28.03 -7.57
C PHE A 89 -0.18 -28.70 -6.29
N THR A 90 0.51 -29.80 -6.45
CA THR A 90 1.39 -30.39 -5.45
C THR A 90 2.80 -30.53 -6.08
N PRO A 91 3.89 -29.96 -5.49
CA PRO A 91 4.05 -29.54 -4.10
C PRO A 91 3.69 -28.07 -3.87
N GLN A 92 3.25 -27.75 -2.65
CA GLN A 92 2.99 -26.37 -2.20
C GLN A 92 4.29 -25.57 -2.27
N LEU A 93 4.42 -24.71 -3.27
CA LEU A 93 5.47 -23.69 -3.32
C LEU A 93 5.15 -22.65 -2.24
N ARG A 94 5.86 -22.69 -1.12
CA ARG A 94 5.87 -21.63 -0.12
C ARG A 94 6.99 -20.67 -0.52
N GLU A 95 6.66 -19.67 -1.30
CA GLU A 95 7.57 -18.56 -1.53
C GLU A 95 7.17 -17.38 -0.67
N THR A 96 8.14 -16.79 0.00
CA THR A 96 7.94 -15.56 0.76
C THR A 96 7.68 -14.42 -0.20
N LEU A 97 6.73 -13.56 0.12
CA LEU A 97 6.42 -12.36 -0.62
C LEU A 97 6.45 -11.17 0.34
N SER A 98 7.26 -10.16 0.05
CA SER A 98 7.15 -8.87 0.74
C SER A 98 6.33 -7.90 -0.09
N VAL A 99 5.38 -7.23 0.55
CA VAL A 99 4.50 -6.23 -0.07
C VAL A 99 4.74 -4.87 0.60
N ASP A 100 5.17 -3.90 -0.18
CA ASP A 100 5.37 -2.53 0.28
C ASP A 100 4.38 -1.59 -0.41
N TYR A 101 3.75 -0.72 0.37
CA TYR A 101 2.92 0.37 -0.13
C TYR A 101 3.59 1.71 0.15
N LEU A 102 3.74 2.54 -0.89
CA LEU A 102 4.20 3.91 -0.77
C LEU A 102 3.18 4.84 -1.43
N HIS A 103 2.41 5.57 -0.63
CA HIS A 103 1.28 6.38 -1.08
C HIS A 103 1.37 7.82 -0.63
N LEU A 104 0.91 8.72 -1.47
CA LEU A 104 0.60 10.11 -1.13
C LEU A 104 -0.92 10.24 -1.00
N GLY A 105 -1.40 10.84 0.08
CA GLY A 105 -2.83 10.91 0.34
C GLY A 105 -3.26 12.11 1.14
N GLY A 106 -4.56 12.17 1.35
CA GLY A 106 -5.21 13.16 2.19
C GLY A 106 -6.24 12.52 3.12
N THR A 107 -6.46 13.19 4.25
CA THR A 107 -7.47 12.80 5.25
C THR A 107 -8.43 13.96 5.48
N ARG A 108 -9.71 13.64 5.58
CA ARG A 108 -10.74 14.58 6.04
C ARG A 108 -11.30 14.11 7.37
N TYR A 109 -11.18 14.94 8.39
CA TYR A 109 -11.66 14.69 9.75
C TYR A 109 -13.04 15.29 9.96
N TYR A 110 -13.82 14.64 10.82
CA TYR A 110 -15.14 15.09 11.30
C TYR A 110 -15.09 15.18 12.82
N PRO A 111 -14.54 16.27 13.39
CA PRO A 111 -14.28 16.37 14.83
C PRO A 111 -15.56 16.27 15.67
N GLN A 112 -15.55 15.40 16.68
CA GLN A 112 -16.62 15.24 17.65
C GLN A 112 -16.01 15.14 19.05
N ALA A 113 -15.81 16.28 19.69
CA ALA A 113 -15.15 16.39 21.00
C ALA A 113 -13.74 15.75 20.98
N GLN A 114 -13.53 14.62 21.68
CA GLN A 114 -12.24 13.93 21.75
C GLN A 114 -12.06 12.88 20.64
N PHE A 115 -13.14 12.56 19.91
CA PHE A 115 -13.15 11.58 18.84
C PHE A 115 -13.24 12.28 17.49
N ASN A 116 -12.34 11.96 16.61
CA ASN A 116 -12.27 12.50 15.26
C ASN A 116 -12.41 11.36 14.24
N PRO A 117 -13.63 10.99 13.87
CA PRO A 117 -13.83 10.11 12.72
C PRO A 117 -13.23 10.73 11.47
N TYR A 118 -12.70 9.92 10.58
CA TYR A 118 -12.11 10.41 9.35
C TYR A 118 -12.27 9.45 8.18
N ILE A 119 -12.16 10.01 7.00
CA ILE A 119 -11.97 9.29 5.75
C ILE A 119 -10.65 9.70 5.13
N SER A 120 -10.01 8.79 4.43
CA SER A 120 -8.74 9.03 3.75
C SER A 120 -8.76 8.44 2.36
N ALA A 121 -8.05 9.10 1.45
CA ALA A 121 -7.81 8.61 0.10
C ALA A 121 -6.35 8.83 -0.27
N SER A 122 -5.78 7.91 -1.04
CA SER A 122 -4.38 7.97 -1.44
C SER A 122 -4.16 7.32 -2.80
N ILE A 123 -3.10 7.75 -3.46
CA ILE A 123 -2.58 7.15 -4.68
C ILE A 123 -1.09 6.88 -4.48
N GLY A 124 -0.57 5.86 -5.13
CA GLY A 124 0.84 5.53 -4.96
C GLY A 124 1.25 4.27 -5.69
N LEU A 125 2.22 3.61 -5.13
CA LEU A 125 2.86 2.43 -5.69
C LEU A 125 2.79 1.27 -4.69
N THR A 126 2.56 0.08 -5.23
CA THR A 126 2.74 -1.20 -4.53
C THR A 126 3.95 -1.88 -5.12
N GLN A 127 4.92 -2.22 -4.28
CA GLN A 127 6.07 -3.01 -4.67
C GLN A 127 5.90 -4.43 -4.13
N LEU A 128 5.92 -5.39 -5.05
CA LEU A 128 5.90 -6.82 -4.77
C LEU A 128 7.33 -7.34 -4.90
N ARG A 129 7.83 -7.95 -3.82
CA ARG A 129 9.18 -8.54 -3.78
C ARG A 129 9.06 -10.02 -3.43
N PRO A 130 8.95 -10.89 -4.43
CA PRO A 130 8.98 -12.32 -4.22
C PRO A 130 10.37 -12.77 -3.75
N GLY A 131 10.43 -13.81 -2.95
CA GLY A 131 11.69 -14.45 -2.55
C GLY A 131 12.36 -15.16 -3.72
N GLY A 132 13.64 -15.53 -3.57
CA GLY A 132 14.40 -16.25 -4.60
C GLY A 132 14.94 -15.37 -5.73
N ASP A 133 15.07 -15.91 -6.93
CA ASP A 133 15.65 -15.25 -8.11
C ASP A 133 14.62 -14.48 -8.95
N LEU A 134 13.40 -14.27 -8.41
CA LEU A 134 12.30 -13.60 -9.10
C LEU A 134 12.44 -12.09 -9.08
N SER A 135 12.00 -11.43 -10.14
CA SER A 135 12.11 -9.97 -10.29
C SER A 135 11.10 -9.23 -9.43
N ASN A 136 11.55 -8.12 -8.82
CA ASN A 136 10.67 -7.20 -8.09
C ASN A 136 9.73 -6.49 -9.08
N GLU A 137 8.47 -6.38 -8.71
CA GLU A 137 7.48 -5.65 -9.50
C GLU A 137 6.94 -4.45 -8.75
N THR A 138 6.81 -3.33 -9.46
CA THR A 138 6.20 -2.11 -8.93
C THR A 138 5.00 -1.75 -9.77
N LYS A 139 3.84 -1.63 -9.13
CA LYS A 139 2.55 -1.36 -9.76
C LYS A 139 1.92 -0.11 -9.18
N PHE A 140 1.12 0.57 -9.98
CA PHE A 140 0.30 1.69 -9.49
C PHE A 140 -0.82 1.17 -8.59
N SER A 141 -1.13 1.91 -7.52
CA SER A 141 -2.19 1.55 -6.59
C SER A 141 -2.92 2.76 -6.03
N MET A 142 -4.14 2.51 -5.58
CA MET A 142 -5.01 3.48 -4.91
C MET A 142 -5.41 2.92 -3.55
N GLY A 143 -5.58 3.82 -2.56
CA GLY A 143 -6.01 3.46 -1.22
C GLY A 143 -7.19 4.29 -0.76
N LEU A 144 -8.16 3.64 -0.11
CA LEU A 144 -9.27 4.29 0.59
C LEU A 144 -9.31 3.78 2.01
N GLY A 145 -9.49 4.68 2.97
CA GLY A 145 -9.53 4.33 4.39
C GLY A 145 -10.60 5.10 5.15
N THR A 146 -11.01 4.52 6.25
CA THR A 146 -11.84 5.18 7.25
C THR A 146 -11.32 4.81 8.63
N GLY A 147 -11.40 5.72 9.56
CA GLY A 147 -10.86 5.49 10.89
C GLY A 147 -11.40 6.44 11.93
N LEU A 148 -10.90 6.24 13.13
CA LEU A 148 -11.23 7.02 14.30
C LEU A 148 -9.92 7.43 15.00
N GLU A 149 -9.74 8.71 15.22
CA GLU A 149 -8.64 9.26 16.01
C GLU A 149 -9.18 9.72 17.37
N TYR A 150 -8.58 9.21 18.44
CA TYR A 150 -8.85 9.64 19.81
C TYR A 150 -7.72 10.56 20.30
N GLN A 151 -8.07 11.80 20.65
CA GLN A 151 -7.11 12.80 21.11
C GLN A 151 -6.80 12.61 22.59
N ILE A 152 -5.56 12.16 22.87
CA ILE A 152 -5.05 11.97 24.25
C ILE A 152 -4.56 13.31 24.82
N SER A 153 -3.89 14.10 23.99
CA SER A 153 -3.40 15.44 24.34
C SER A 153 -3.35 16.33 23.10
N SER A 154 -2.97 17.59 23.25
CA SER A 154 -2.80 18.51 22.11
C SER A 154 -1.81 18.03 21.05
N ARG A 155 -0.87 17.16 21.43
CA ARG A 155 0.19 16.66 20.54
C ARG A 155 0.13 15.18 20.27
N LEU A 156 -0.63 14.40 21.06
CA LEU A 156 -0.67 12.95 20.96
C LEU A 156 -2.11 12.46 20.75
N SER A 157 -2.29 11.64 19.74
CA SER A 157 -3.54 10.94 19.45
C SER A 157 -3.26 9.46 19.22
N PHE A 158 -4.22 8.62 19.58
CA PHE A 158 -4.31 7.22 19.15
C PHE A 158 -5.28 7.13 17.97
N PHE A 159 -4.98 6.29 16.99
CA PHE A 159 -5.91 6.06 15.88
C PHE A 159 -6.09 4.57 15.56
N ALA A 160 -7.28 4.26 15.08
CA ALA A 160 -7.64 2.98 14.48
C ALA A 160 -8.19 3.23 13.07
N GLU A 161 -7.73 2.48 12.09
CA GLU A 161 -8.10 2.65 10.67
C GLU A 161 -8.34 1.31 10.02
N ILE A 162 -9.33 1.25 9.13
CA ILE A 162 -9.47 0.20 8.11
C ILE A 162 -9.19 0.86 6.76
N ARG A 163 -8.29 0.25 5.99
CA ARG A 163 -7.86 0.75 4.68
C ARG A 163 -7.92 -0.36 3.64
N GLY A 164 -8.47 -0.06 2.48
CA GLY A 164 -8.45 -0.93 1.31
C GLY A 164 -7.48 -0.39 0.26
N PHE A 165 -6.72 -1.27 -0.36
CA PHE A 165 -5.85 -0.98 -1.49
C PHE A 165 -6.35 -1.69 -2.73
N ALA A 166 -6.34 -0.99 -3.86
CA ALA A 166 -6.53 -1.52 -5.20
C ALA A 166 -5.23 -1.32 -5.99
N THR A 167 -4.54 -2.40 -6.31
CA THR A 167 -3.32 -2.40 -7.10
C THR A 167 -3.65 -2.84 -8.51
N PHE A 168 -3.27 -2.02 -9.51
CA PHE A 168 -3.53 -2.29 -10.91
C PHE A 168 -2.41 -3.15 -11.49
N THR A 169 -2.76 -4.34 -11.97
CA THR A 169 -1.85 -5.26 -12.64
C THR A 169 -2.16 -5.24 -14.13
N ASP A 170 -1.12 -5.17 -14.97
CA ASP A 170 -1.32 -5.24 -16.42
C ASP A 170 -1.70 -6.67 -16.80
N SER A 171 -2.82 -6.83 -17.51
CA SER A 171 -3.32 -8.14 -17.98
C SER A 171 -2.38 -8.84 -18.99
N GLU A 172 -1.35 -8.15 -19.49
CA GLU A 172 -0.31 -8.71 -20.36
C GLU A 172 1.01 -8.99 -19.63
N GLY A 173 1.12 -8.61 -18.35
CA GLY A 173 2.31 -8.82 -17.53
C GLY A 173 2.30 -10.19 -16.86
N GLY A 174 3.35 -11.02 -17.07
CA GLY A 174 3.58 -12.18 -16.22
C GLY A 174 4.05 -11.71 -14.86
N ILE A 175 3.51 -12.24 -13.78
CA ILE A 175 4.09 -12.13 -12.44
C ILE A 175 4.99 -13.33 -12.23
N LEU A 176 6.12 -13.15 -11.56
CA LEU A 176 7.13 -14.18 -11.33
C LEU A 176 7.85 -14.56 -12.64
N CYS A 177 8.50 -13.58 -13.26
CA CYS A 177 9.33 -13.79 -14.44
C CYS A 177 10.81 -13.88 -14.06
N ASP A 178 11.51 -14.87 -14.61
CA ASP A 178 12.98 -14.99 -14.61
C ASP A 178 13.48 -14.62 -16.02
N GLY A 179 13.86 -13.34 -16.19
CA GLY A 179 14.40 -12.81 -17.44
C GLY A 179 13.48 -12.96 -18.65
N GLU A 180 13.58 -14.06 -19.38
CA GLU A 180 12.80 -14.31 -20.62
C GLU A 180 11.60 -15.25 -20.43
N ARG A 181 11.45 -15.87 -19.24
CA ARG A 181 10.38 -16.84 -18.96
C ARG A 181 9.50 -16.37 -17.83
N CYS A 182 8.21 -16.19 -18.10
CA CYS A 182 7.20 -15.97 -17.08
C CYS A 182 6.53 -17.28 -16.74
N VAL A 183 6.60 -17.69 -15.47
CA VAL A 183 6.03 -18.95 -15.00
C VAL A 183 4.51 -18.85 -14.90
N TRP A 184 3.98 -17.66 -14.61
CA TRP A 184 2.55 -17.44 -14.37
C TRP A 184 2.02 -16.18 -15.07
N LYS A 185 0.83 -16.29 -15.64
CA LYS A 185 0.08 -15.18 -16.22
C LYS A 185 -1.15 -14.90 -15.37
N ILE A 186 -1.24 -13.70 -14.79
CA ILE A 186 -2.43 -13.27 -14.03
C ILE A 186 -3.48 -12.79 -15.00
N LYS A 187 -4.71 -13.27 -14.80
CA LYS A 187 -5.87 -12.91 -15.61
C LYS A 187 -6.70 -11.77 -14.99
N SER A 188 -6.30 -11.26 -13.82
CA SER A 188 -7.00 -10.19 -13.11
C SER A 188 -6.30 -8.86 -13.31
N ASP A 189 -7.04 -7.85 -13.77
CA ASP A 189 -6.54 -6.48 -13.99
C ASP A 189 -6.36 -5.71 -12.68
N MET A 190 -6.80 -6.25 -11.54
CA MET A 190 -6.80 -5.55 -10.27
C MET A 190 -6.70 -6.51 -9.08
N PHE A 191 -5.84 -6.15 -8.14
CA PHE A 191 -5.62 -6.84 -6.89
C PHE A 191 -6.11 -6.00 -5.71
N TRP A 192 -6.93 -6.59 -4.82
CA TRP A 192 -7.48 -5.91 -3.66
C TRP A 192 -6.91 -6.47 -2.36
N GLN A 193 -6.49 -5.58 -1.46
CA GLN A 193 -6.05 -5.95 -0.12
C GLN A 193 -6.64 -5.00 0.92
N GLY A 194 -7.13 -5.55 2.03
CA GLY A 194 -7.57 -4.81 3.21
C GLY A 194 -6.48 -4.79 4.29
N GLN A 195 -6.42 -3.70 5.04
CA GLN A 195 -5.54 -3.55 6.21
C GLN A 195 -6.32 -2.95 7.39
N THR A 196 -6.08 -3.48 8.59
CA THR A 196 -6.46 -2.82 9.84
C THR A 196 -5.23 -2.24 10.49
N ASN A 197 -5.26 -0.96 10.82
CA ASN A 197 -4.13 -0.21 11.37
C ASN A 197 -4.46 0.32 12.77
N LEU A 198 -3.54 0.16 13.70
CA LEU A 198 -3.57 0.80 15.01
C LEU A 198 -2.26 1.56 15.21
N GLY A 199 -2.33 2.81 15.63
CA GLY A 199 -1.14 3.62 15.74
C GLY A 199 -1.29 4.83 16.65
N LEU A 200 -0.16 5.54 16.80
CA LEU A 200 -0.07 6.78 17.54
C LEU A 200 0.33 7.89 16.58
N ARG A 201 -0.31 9.06 16.70
CA ARG A 201 0.04 10.26 15.94
C ARG A 201 0.61 11.31 16.86
N LEU A 202 1.82 11.74 16.55
CA LEU A 202 2.54 12.83 17.24
C LEU A 202 2.51 14.07 16.34
N LYS A 203 2.00 15.19 16.88
CA LYS A 203 1.88 16.50 16.21
C LYS A 203 2.93 17.46 16.78
N PHE A 204 3.55 18.25 15.91
CA PHE A 204 4.63 19.20 16.25
C PHE A 204 4.27 20.63 15.88
#